data_d4925d96d0c5d056c1e69828ee2dea0b
#
_entry.id   d4925d96d0c5d056c1e69828ee2dea0b
#
_cell.length_a   1.000
_cell.length_b   1.000
_cell.length_c   1.000
_cell.angle_alpha   90.00
_cell.angle_beta   90.00
_cell.angle_gamma   90.00
#
_symmetry.space_group_name_H-M   'P 1'
#
loop_
_entity.id
_entity.type
_entity.pdbx_description
1 polymer ?
#
loop_
_entity_poly.entity_id
_entity_poly.type
_entity_poly.pdbx_seq_one_letter_code
_entity_poly.pdbx_strand_id
1 'polypeptide(L)'
;MTHMPVVLLGTGLYTPKDSISNDELVATFNQYVAQFNQEHAADIAAGTVEALAESSSAFIEKASGIKSRFVVDKAGILNPNIMKPQFAPRSNDELSLQAEIGVAAAKQALDNAGVNAADIDMVIVANSNMQRAYPAMAVEIQSELGCGGFAFDMNVACSSATFGVQMAANAIAAGSAKRVLIVNAE
;
A
#
# COMPACT_ATOMS: atom_id res chain seq x y z
N MET A 1 12.60 -2.15 -36.34
CA MET A 1 11.34 -2.18 -35.60
C MET A 1 11.02 -0.74 -35.19
N THR A 2 9.97 -0.16 -35.72
CA THR A 2 9.49 1.16 -35.30
C THR A 2 8.95 1.02 -33.89
N HIS A 3 9.63 1.60 -32.90
CA HIS A 3 9.10 1.67 -31.53
C HIS A 3 7.80 2.45 -31.55
N MET A 4 6.67 1.79 -31.20
CA MET A 4 5.42 2.49 -30.98
C MET A 4 5.58 3.32 -29.71
N PRO A 5 5.35 4.65 -29.75
CA PRO A 5 5.44 5.47 -28.55
C PRO A 5 4.34 5.09 -27.56
N VAL A 6 4.72 4.85 -26.32
CA VAL A 6 3.80 4.62 -25.21
C VAL A 6 3.75 5.88 -24.37
N VAL A 7 2.55 6.32 -23.98
CA VAL A 7 2.33 7.53 -23.20
C VAL A 7 1.57 7.24 -21.92
N LEU A 8 1.82 8.00 -20.88
CA LEU A 8 1.05 8.01 -19.65
C LEU A 8 -0.13 8.96 -19.83
N LEU A 9 -1.36 8.45 -19.76
CA LEU A 9 -2.57 9.22 -20.02
C LEU A 9 -3.10 9.93 -18.76
N GLY A 10 -2.99 9.29 -17.60
CA GLY A 10 -3.47 9.83 -16.35
C GLY A 10 -2.89 9.09 -15.16
N THR A 11 -2.95 9.74 -14.00
CA THR A 11 -2.54 9.19 -12.71
C THR A 11 -3.64 9.43 -11.68
N GLY A 12 -3.70 8.57 -10.66
CA GLY A 12 -4.60 8.72 -9.54
C GLY A 12 -3.93 8.31 -8.24
N LEU A 13 -4.39 8.86 -7.14
CA LEU A 13 -3.85 8.66 -5.82
C LEU A 13 -4.96 8.44 -4.82
N TYR A 14 -4.79 7.45 -3.95
CA TYR A 14 -5.58 7.33 -2.73
C TYR A 14 -4.74 7.78 -1.54
N THR A 15 -5.31 8.62 -0.70
CA THR A 15 -4.69 9.05 0.55
C THR A 15 -5.67 8.79 1.68
N PRO A 16 -5.31 7.98 2.69
CA PRO A 16 -6.12 7.82 3.90
C PRO A 16 -6.43 9.16 4.56
N LYS A 17 -7.56 9.24 5.26
CA LYS A 17 -8.02 10.47 5.92
C LYS A 17 -7.14 10.87 7.10
N ASP A 18 -6.64 9.87 7.82
CA ASP A 18 -5.86 10.07 9.03
C ASP A 18 -4.37 10.09 8.74
N SER A 19 -3.66 10.92 9.47
CA SER A 19 -2.20 10.93 9.49
C SER A 19 -1.68 10.85 10.93
N ILE A 20 -0.48 10.32 11.07
CA ILE A 20 0.26 10.23 12.33
C ILE A 20 1.56 10.99 12.17
N SER A 21 1.81 11.97 13.05
CA SER A 21 3.11 12.65 13.17
C SER A 21 4.15 11.77 13.87
N ASN A 22 5.42 12.13 13.75
CA ASN A 22 6.47 11.47 14.54
C ASN A 22 6.23 11.63 16.03
N ASP A 23 5.76 12.80 16.48
CA ASP A 23 5.53 13.06 17.91
C ASP A 23 4.43 12.15 18.47
N GLU A 24 3.31 11.99 17.76
CA GLU A 24 2.24 11.07 18.17
C GLU A 24 2.73 9.61 18.23
N LEU A 25 3.50 9.19 17.21
CA LEU A 25 4.02 7.81 17.15
C LEU A 25 5.02 7.54 18.28
N VAL A 26 5.94 8.49 18.50
CA VAL A 26 6.97 8.39 19.56
C VAL A 26 6.34 8.41 20.95
N ALA A 27 5.33 9.26 21.18
CA ALA A 27 4.63 9.30 22.46
C ALA A 27 4.00 7.93 22.79
N THR A 28 3.33 7.30 21.80
CA THR A 28 2.75 5.97 21.97
C THR A 28 3.82 4.90 22.20
N PHE A 29 4.89 4.91 21.40
CA PHE A 29 5.99 3.97 21.53
C PHE A 29 6.69 4.08 22.88
N ASN A 30 7.02 5.30 23.35
CA ASN A 30 7.70 5.50 24.63
C ASN A 30 6.80 5.12 25.83
N GLN A 31 5.47 5.28 25.69
CA GLN A 31 4.53 4.75 26.67
C GLN A 31 4.59 3.22 26.76
N TYR A 32 4.64 2.53 25.59
CA TYR A 32 4.85 1.08 25.55
C TYR A 32 6.19 0.69 26.18
N VAL A 33 7.28 1.40 25.85
CA VAL A 33 8.62 1.17 26.43
C VAL A 33 8.57 1.25 27.95
N ALA A 34 7.93 2.29 28.49
CA ALA A 34 7.81 2.47 29.93
C ALA A 34 7.03 1.31 30.60
N GLN A 35 5.91 0.89 30.00
CA GLN A 35 5.11 -0.24 30.46
C GLN A 35 5.93 -1.54 30.44
N PHE A 36 6.58 -1.86 29.31
CA PHE A 36 7.40 -3.04 29.15
C PHE A 36 8.53 -3.10 30.18
N ASN A 37 9.28 -2.02 30.36
CA ASN A 37 10.39 -1.97 31.28
C ASN A 37 9.92 -2.09 32.74
N GLN A 38 8.76 -1.56 33.07
CA GLN A 38 8.16 -1.73 34.38
C GLN A 38 7.71 -3.17 34.64
N GLU A 39 7.03 -3.79 33.68
CA GLU A 39 6.53 -5.18 33.78
C GLU A 39 7.69 -6.18 33.90
N HIS A 40 8.81 -5.93 33.20
CA HIS A 40 9.99 -6.79 33.18
C HIS A 40 11.12 -6.33 34.10
N ALA A 41 10.85 -5.43 35.07
CA ALA A 41 11.90 -4.81 35.89
C ALA A 41 12.80 -5.86 36.62
N ALA A 42 12.23 -6.94 37.11
CA ALA A 42 12.99 -8.01 37.80
C ALA A 42 13.89 -8.76 36.81
N ASP A 43 13.41 -9.09 35.63
CA ASP A 43 14.16 -9.82 34.60
C ASP A 43 15.28 -8.94 33.99
N ILE A 44 15.01 -7.65 33.84
CA ILE A 44 16.00 -6.64 33.40
C ILE A 44 17.11 -6.53 34.44
N ALA A 45 16.76 -6.45 35.73
CA ALA A 45 17.75 -6.42 36.81
C ALA A 45 18.58 -7.69 36.90
N ALA A 46 18.00 -8.85 36.57
CA ALA A 46 18.67 -10.14 36.48
C ALA A 46 19.51 -10.31 35.19
N GLY A 47 19.41 -9.42 34.23
CA GLY A 47 20.10 -9.50 32.95
C GLY A 47 19.54 -10.57 31.99
N THR A 48 18.33 -11.07 32.23
CA THR A 48 17.65 -12.06 31.39
C THR A 48 16.79 -11.45 30.29
N VAL A 49 16.38 -10.19 30.45
CA VAL A 49 15.65 -9.38 29.47
C VAL A 49 16.40 -8.07 29.29
N GLU A 50 16.55 -7.63 28.04
CA GLU A 50 17.12 -6.31 27.73
C GLU A 50 16.06 -5.22 27.86
N ALA A 51 16.40 -4.12 28.54
CA ALA A 51 15.50 -2.97 28.62
C ALA A 51 15.31 -2.31 27.26
N LEU A 52 14.07 -1.96 26.92
CA LEU A 52 13.77 -1.22 25.71
C LEU A 52 14.22 0.25 25.88
N ALA A 53 14.77 0.83 24.82
CA ALA A 53 15.16 2.23 24.77
C ALA A 53 14.05 3.08 24.15
N GLU A 54 13.87 4.28 24.68
CA GLU A 54 12.97 5.29 24.11
C GLU A 54 13.44 5.76 22.72
N SER A 55 12.50 6.19 21.90
CA SER A 55 12.77 6.81 20.61
C SER A 55 12.50 8.33 20.66
N SER A 56 12.83 9.04 19.57
CA SER A 56 12.53 10.46 19.42
C SER A 56 12.14 10.81 17.98
N SER A 57 11.33 11.84 17.83
CA SER A 57 10.95 12.37 16.51
C SER A 57 12.17 12.80 15.70
N ALA A 58 13.17 13.39 16.36
CA ALA A 58 14.42 13.79 15.72
C ALA A 58 15.21 12.60 15.17
N PHE A 59 15.21 11.47 15.89
CA PHE A 59 15.83 10.23 15.41
C PHE A 59 15.14 9.71 14.14
N ILE A 60 13.81 9.65 14.13
CA ILE A 60 13.04 9.18 12.97
C ILE A 60 13.27 10.08 11.75
N GLU A 61 13.19 11.40 11.95
CA GLU A 61 13.40 12.36 10.87
C GLU A 61 14.84 12.29 10.32
N LYS A 62 15.84 12.20 11.18
CA LYS A 62 17.25 12.06 10.77
C LYS A 62 17.50 10.75 10.00
N ALA A 63 16.88 9.66 10.43
CA ALA A 63 17.10 8.33 9.83
C ALA A 63 16.36 8.15 8.50
N SER A 64 15.19 8.76 8.32
CA SER A 64 14.29 8.47 7.20
C SER A 64 13.86 9.70 6.39
N GLY A 65 13.98 10.91 6.93
CA GLY A 65 13.40 12.12 6.37
C GLY A 65 11.88 12.22 6.53
N ILE A 66 11.23 11.22 7.15
CA ILE A 66 9.77 11.15 7.29
C ILE A 66 9.35 11.98 8.50
N LYS A 67 8.36 12.85 8.31
CA LYS A 67 7.77 13.70 9.38
C LYS A 67 6.40 13.20 9.82
N SER A 68 5.64 12.61 8.89
CA SER A 68 4.32 12.05 9.14
C SER A 68 4.02 10.93 8.15
N ARG A 69 3.00 10.13 8.42
CA ARG A 69 2.49 9.08 7.53
C ARG A 69 0.98 9.03 7.56
N PHE A 70 0.38 8.79 6.40
CA PHE A 70 -1.05 8.50 6.31
C PHE A 70 -1.32 7.08 6.74
N VAL A 71 -2.44 6.86 7.43
CA VAL A 71 -2.82 5.56 7.99
C VAL A 71 -4.32 5.33 7.87
N VAL A 72 -4.73 4.07 7.75
CA VAL A 72 -6.14 3.69 7.65
C VAL A 72 -6.77 3.57 9.04
N ASP A 73 -6.02 3.14 10.05
CA ASP A 73 -6.48 3.05 11.44
C ASP A 73 -5.47 3.72 12.39
N LYS A 74 -5.73 4.99 12.68
CA LYS A 74 -4.93 5.76 13.62
C LYS A 74 -5.09 5.29 15.06
N ALA A 75 -6.30 4.90 15.46
CA ALA A 75 -6.62 4.55 16.83
C ALA A 75 -5.89 3.28 17.29
N GLY A 76 -5.89 2.23 16.47
CA GLY A 76 -5.17 0.99 16.77
C GLY A 76 -3.66 1.18 16.84
N ILE A 77 -3.10 1.99 15.92
CA ILE A 77 -1.66 2.26 15.88
C ILE A 77 -1.20 3.08 17.09
N LEU A 78 -1.99 4.08 17.51
CA LEU A 78 -1.66 4.95 18.66
C LEU A 78 -2.13 4.39 20.01
N ASN A 79 -2.57 3.16 20.08
CA ASN A 79 -2.86 2.48 21.34
C ASN A 79 -1.60 1.71 21.79
N PRO A 80 -0.96 2.05 22.91
CA PRO A 80 0.29 1.43 23.34
C PRO A 80 0.18 -0.07 23.63
N ASN A 81 -1.06 -0.59 23.85
CA ASN A 81 -1.30 -2.01 24.09
C ASN A 81 -1.54 -2.80 22.80
N ILE A 82 -1.69 -2.12 21.66
CA ILE A 82 -2.02 -2.72 20.35
C ILE A 82 -0.92 -2.45 19.33
N MET A 83 -0.58 -1.18 19.11
CA MET A 83 0.45 -0.66 18.22
C MET A 83 0.40 -1.23 16.79
N LYS A 84 -0.78 -1.55 16.32
CA LYS A 84 -1.04 -2.04 14.97
C LYS A 84 -2.45 -1.67 14.52
N PRO A 85 -2.69 -1.55 13.20
CA PRO A 85 -4.04 -1.31 12.72
C PRO A 85 -4.97 -2.47 13.06
N GLN A 86 -6.23 -2.12 13.37
CA GLN A 86 -7.30 -3.06 13.67
C GLN A 86 -8.34 -2.96 12.54
N PHE A 87 -8.47 -4.02 11.76
CA PHE A 87 -9.46 -4.09 10.69
C PHE A 87 -10.52 -5.13 11.03
N ALA A 88 -11.77 -4.81 10.77
CA ALA A 88 -12.84 -5.79 10.84
C ALA A 88 -12.59 -6.90 9.79
N PRO A 89 -12.86 -8.17 10.13
CA PRO A 89 -12.85 -9.23 9.13
C PRO A 89 -13.79 -8.89 7.97
N ARG A 90 -13.34 -9.13 6.76
CA ARG A 90 -14.13 -8.96 5.53
C ARG A 90 -14.56 -10.33 5.00
N SER A 91 -15.78 -10.43 4.53
CA SER A 91 -16.26 -11.64 3.85
C SER A 91 -15.58 -11.81 2.47
N ASN A 92 -15.74 -12.97 1.87
CA ASN A 92 -15.21 -13.20 0.52
C ASN A 92 -15.98 -12.44 -0.57
N ASP A 93 -17.17 -11.94 -0.24
CA ASP A 93 -18.01 -11.16 -1.18
C ASP A 93 -17.71 -9.65 -1.11
N GLU A 94 -16.88 -9.23 -0.14
CA GLU A 94 -16.43 -7.85 -0.02
C GLU A 94 -15.04 -7.68 -0.67
N LEU A 95 -14.81 -6.49 -1.25
CA LEU A 95 -13.47 -6.13 -1.70
C LEU A 95 -12.45 -6.24 -0.57
N SER A 96 -11.28 -6.74 -0.88
CA SER A 96 -10.14 -6.60 0.03
C SER A 96 -9.82 -5.13 0.26
N LEU A 97 -9.24 -4.78 1.40
CA LEU A 97 -8.84 -3.41 1.70
C LEU A 97 -7.87 -2.86 0.64
N GLN A 98 -6.95 -3.70 0.20
CA GLN A 98 -5.98 -3.34 -0.83
C GLN A 98 -6.66 -3.07 -2.18
N ALA A 99 -7.65 -3.88 -2.56
CA ALA A 99 -8.44 -3.64 -3.78
C ALA A 99 -9.29 -2.37 -3.67
N GLU A 100 -9.91 -2.10 -2.52
CA GLU A 100 -10.67 -0.87 -2.27
C GLU A 100 -9.81 0.39 -2.46
N ILE A 101 -8.61 0.39 -1.89
CA ILE A 101 -7.62 1.46 -2.07
C ILE A 101 -7.22 1.59 -3.55
N GLY A 102 -6.93 0.45 -4.20
CA GLY A 102 -6.56 0.40 -5.60
C GLY A 102 -7.65 0.93 -6.53
N VAL A 103 -8.91 0.53 -6.29
CA VAL A 103 -10.08 1.01 -7.05
C VAL A 103 -10.27 2.51 -6.90
N ALA A 104 -10.11 3.05 -5.69
CA ALA A 104 -10.25 4.49 -5.46
C ALA A 104 -9.20 5.30 -6.24
N ALA A 105 -7.94 4.87 -6.22
CA ALA A 105 -6.87 5.50 -7.00
C ALA A 105 -7.09 5.32 -8.51
N ALA A 106 -7.52 4.12 -8.94
CA ALA A 106 -7.76 3.81 -10.34
C ALA A 106 -8.90 4.65 -10.95
N LYS A 107 -10.00 4.85 -10.24
CA LYS A 107 -11.09 5.75 -10.68
C LYS A 107 -10.58 7.14 -10.97
N GLN A 108 -9.78 7.72 -10.07
CA GLN A 108 -9.18 9.03 -10.29
C GLN A 108 -8.23 9.05 -11.51
N ALA A 109 -7.44 7.97 -11.72
CA ALA A 109 -6.55 7.86 -12.87
C ALA A 109 -7.34 7.82 -14.19
N LEU A 110 -8.45 7.06 -14.25
CA LEU A 110 -9.33 6.96 -15.40
C LEU A 110 -10.00 8.30 -15.70
N ASP A 111 -10.51 8.99 -14.69
CA ASP A 111 -11.11 10.32 -14.83
C ASP A 111 -10.11 11.33 -15.38
N ASN A 112 -8.90 11.36 -14.83
CA ASN A 112 -7.82 12.25 -15.28
C ASN A 112 -7.34 11.93 -16.70
N ALA A 113 -7.43 10.67 -17.12
CA ALA A 113 -7.09 10.23 -18.47
C ALA A 113 -8.22 10.47 -19.48
N GLY A 114 -9.45 10.70 -19.02
CA GLY A 114 -10.64 10.74 -19.89
C GLY A 114 -10.92 9.38 -20.56
N VAL A 115 -10.64 8.27 -19.88
CA VAL A 115 -10.75 6.90 -20.39
C VAL A 115 -11.83 6.15 -19.61
N ASN A 116 -12.74 5.46 -20.32
CA ASN A 116 -13.71 4.60 -19.65
C ASN A 116 -13.03 3.29 -19.20
N ALA A 117 -13.45 2.76 -18.07
CA ALA A 117 -12.93 1.49 -17.55
C ALA A 117 -13.09 0.33 -18.56
N ALA A 118 -14.21 0.29 -19.27
CA ALA A 118 -14.48 -0.71 -20.31
C ALA A 118 -13.48 -0.68 -21.49
N ASP A 119 -12.76 0.43 -21.68
CA ASP A 119 -11.74 0.60 -22.72
C ASP A 119 -10.33 0.12 -22.27
N ILE A 120 -10.19 -0.36 -21.03
CA ILE A 120 -8.96 -0.93 -20.52
C ILE A 120 -8.84 -2.38 -20.99
N ASP A 121 -7.72 -2.73 -21.60
CA ASP A 121 -7.44 -4.06 -22.15
C ASP A 121 -6.65 -4.94 -21.17
N MET A 122 -5.99 -4.34 -20.19
CA MET A 122 -5.17 -5.05 -19.23
C MET A 122 -5.10 -4.29 -17.89
N VAL A 123 -5.24 -5.02 -16.80
CA VAL A 123 -5.01 -4.52 -15.45
C VAL A 123 -3.80 -5.23 -14.82
N ILE A 124 -2.84 -4.47 -14.33
CA ILE A 124 -1.68 -4.98 -13.61
C ILE A 124 -1.73 -4.43 -12.18
N VAL A 125 -1.75 -5.30 -11.17
CA VAL A 125 -1.43 -4.92 -9.80
C VAL A 125 0.04 -5.24 -9.55
N ALA A 126 0.82 -4.21 -9.29
CA ALA A 126 2.27 -4.32 -9.18
C ALA A 126 2.71 -3.86 -7.79
N ASN A 127 2.75 -4.78 -6.84
CA ASN A 127 2.97 -4.54 -5.42
C ASN A 127 4.06 -5.44 -4.86
N SER A 128 4.63 -5.08 -3.72
CA SER A 128 5.53 -5.95 -2.95
C SER A 128 4.77 -6.98 -2.11
N ASN A 129 3.51 -6.73 -1.81
CA ASN A 129 2.63 -7.61 -1.06
C ASN A 129 1.24 -7.67 -1.68
N MET A 130 0.65 -8.86 -1.72
CA MET A 130 -0.73 -9.07 -2.16
C MET A 130 -1.56 -9.56 -0.97
N GLN A 131 -2.65 -8.86 -0.67
CA GLN A 131 -3.54 -9.22 0.44
C GLN A 131 -4.21 -10.58 0.24
N ARG A 132 -4.50 -10.94 -1.02
CA ARG A 132 -5.04 -12.24 -1.42
C ARG A 132 -4.17 -12.86 -2.51
N ALA A 133 -3.95 -14.16 -2.40
CA ALA A 133 -3.27 -14.92 -3.44
C ALA A 133 -4.25 -15.36 -4.56
N TYR A 134 -5.54 -15.54 -4.22
CA TYR A 134 -6.59 -15.96 -5.14
C TYR A 134 -7.97 -15.47 -4.65
N PRO A 135 -8.81 -14.88 -5.53
CA PRO A 135 -8.41 -14.43 -6.86
C PRO A 135 -7.27 -13.42 -6.80
N ALA A 136 -6.56 -13.21 -7.92
CA ALA A 136 -5.53 -12.18 -8.01
C ALA A 136 -6.12 -10.80 -7.72
N MET A 137 -5.36 -9.93 -7.05
CA MET A 137 -5.81 -8.57 -6.72
C MET A 137 -6.20 -7.77 -7.96
N ALA A 138 -5.47 -7.97 -9.06
CA ALA A 138 -5.79 -7.35 -10.35
C ALA A 138 -7.16 -7.78 -10.90
N VAL A 139 -7.55 -9.04 -10.69
CA VAL A 139 -8.87 -9.55 -11.10
C VAL A 139 -9.98 -8.94 -10.24
N GLU A 140 -9.75 -8.78 -8.94
CA GLU A 140 -10.69 -8.14 -8.03
C GLU A 140 -10.94 -6.68 -8.44
N ILE A 141 -9.88 -5.93 -8.73
CA ILE A 141 -9.95 -4.53 -9.20
C ILE A 141 -10.57 -4.45 -10.59
N GLN A 142 -10.20 -5.33 -11.50
CA GLN A 142 -10.76 -5.42 -12.85
C GLN A 142 -12.28 -5.59 -12.81
N SER A 143 -12.75 -6.53 -12.01
CA SER A 143 -14.18 -6.85 -11.84
C SER A 143 -14.95 -5.65 -11.28
N GLU A 144 -14.43 -5.01 -10.24
CA GLU A 144 -15.07 -3.86 -9.58
C GLU A 144 -15.16 -2.64 -10.50
N LEU A 145 -14.15 -2.40 -11.33
CA LEU A 145 -14.12 -1.29 -12.26
C LEU A 145 -14.89 -1.57 -13.56
N GLY A 146 -15.18 -2.84 -13.87
CA GLY A 146 -15.75 -3.25 -15.14
C GLY A 146 -14.75 -3.12 -16.31
N CYS A 147 -13.47 -3.32 -16.05
CA CYS A 147 -12.44 -3.33 -17.09
C CYS A 147 -12.52 -4.59 -17.96
N GLY A 148 -12.21 -4.44 -19.25
CA GLY A 148 -12.09 -5.57 -20.17
C GLY A 148 -10.75 -6.31 -20.11
N GLY A 149 -10.54 -7.21 -21.07
CA GLY A 149 -9.26 -7.88 -21.30
C GLY A 149 -8.85 -8.84 -20.17
N PHE A 150 -7.59 -8.79 -19.77
CA PHE A 150 -7.02 -9.69 -18.76
C PHE A 150 -6.30 -8.94 -17.64
N ALA A 151 -6.13 -9.62 -16.51
CA ALA A 151 -5.55 -9.04 -15.32
C ALA A 151 -4.59 -10.02 -14.64
N PHE A 152 -3.52 -9.50 -14.04
CA PHE A 152 -2.57 -10.29 -13.27
C PHE A 152 -1.83 -9.43 -12.24
N ASP A 153 -1.39 -10.11 -11.19
CA ASP A 153 -0.52 -9.52 -10.17
C ASP A 153 0.94 -9.76 -10.53
N MET A 154 1.79 -8.79 -10.19
CA MET A 154 3.24 -8.95 -10.27
C MET A 154 3.93 -8.43 -9.03
N ASN A 155 5.01 -9.05 -8.64
CA ASN A 155 5.81 -8.69 -7.47
C ASN A 155 7.29 -8.65 -7.84
N VAL A 156 7.88 -7.47 -7.71
CA VAL A 156 9.32 -7.22 -7.82
C VAL A 156 9.75 -6.37 -6.62
N ALA A 157 9.19 -6.67 -5.46
CA ALA A 157 9.40 -5.92 -4.22
C ALA A 157 9.22 -4.40 -4.44
N CYS A 158 10.06 -3.56 -3.86
CA CYS A 158 9.98 -2.09 -3.96
C CYS A 158 10.06 -1.53 -5.40
N SER A 159 10.44 -2.36 -6.38
CA SER A 159 10.55 -1.97 -7.79
C SER A 159 9.32 -2.33 -8.62
N SER A 160 8.27 -2.88 -7.99
CA SER A 160 7.08 -3.39 -8.70
C SER A 160 6.45 -2.33 -9.59
N ALA A 161 6.29 -1.10 -9.12
CA ALA A 161 5.72 0.00 -9.90
C ALA A 161 6.51 0.26 -11.20
N THR A 162 7.83 0.32 -11.11
CA THR A 162 8.73 0.54 -12.27
C THR A 162 8.62 -0.60 -13.28
N PHE A 163 8.64 -1.85 -12.80
CA PHE A 163 8.49 -3.00 -13.68
C PHE A 163 7.07 -3.14 -14.24
N GLY A 164 6.05 -2.70 -13.49
CA GLY A 164 4.67 -2.60 -13.98
C GLY A 164 4.56 -1.69 -15.21
N VAL A 165 5.20 -0.52 -15.16
CA VAL A 165 5.29 0.40 -16.31
C VAL A 165 6.01 -0.25 -17.49
N GLN A 166 7.12 -0.96 -17.24
CA GLN A 166 7.85 -1.67 -18.30
C GLN A 166 7.01 -2.78 -18.94
N MET A 167 6.27 -3.56 -18.11
CA MET A 167 5.40 -4.63 -18.60
C MET A 167 4.25 -4.08 -19.45
N ALA A 168 3.63 -2.98 -19.00
CA ALA A 168 2.60 -2.29 -19.79
C ALA A 168 3.14 -1.79 -21.13
N ALA A 169 4.30 -1.15 -21.13
CA ALA A 169 4.94 -0.68 -22.36
C ALA A 169 5.25 -1.83 -23.33
N ASN A 170 5.75 -2.96 -22.82
CA ASN A 170 6.03 -4.15 -23.62
C ASN A 170 4.75 -4.74 -24.22
N ALA A 171 3.67 -4.82 -23.44
CA ALA A 171 2.38 -5.33 -23.90
C ALA A 171 1.78 -4.47 -25.01
N ILE A 172 1.87 -3.15 -24.88
CA ILE A 172 1.41 -2.21 -25.91
C ILE A 172 2.27 -2.32 -27.16
N ALA A 173 3.60 -2.35 -27.01
CA ALA A 173 4.52 -2.48 -28.14
C ALA A 173 4.34 -3.81 -28.91
N ALA A 174 4.00 -4.89 -28.20
CA ALA A 174 3.70 -6.19 -28.77
C ALA A 174 2.29 -6.30 -29.38
N GLY A 175 1.43 -5.30 -29.18
CA GLY A 175 0.05 -5.30 -29.66
C GLY A 175 -0.90 -6.18 -28.83
N SER A 176 -0.48 -6.63 -27.64
CA SER A 176 -1.30 -7.44 -26.72
C SER A 176 -2.35 -6.61 -25.97
N ALA A 177 -2.11 -5.31 -25.82
CA ALA A 177 -3.01 -4.36 -25.22
C ALA A 177 -2.84 -2.98 -25.89
N LYS A 178 -3.85 -2.11 -25.80
CA LYS A 178 -3.78 -0.72 -26.22
C LYS A 178 -3.78 0.22 -25.03
N ARG A 179 -4.53 -0.12 -24.00
CA ARG A 179 -4.65 0.64 -22.75
C ARG A 179 -4.46 -0.28 -21.56
N VAL A 180 -3.54 0.08 -20.71
CA VAL A 180 -3.17 -0.69 -19.51
C VAL A 180 -3.37 0.17 -18.28
N LEU A 181 -4.08 -0.35 -17.31
CA LEU A 181 -4.19 0.21 -15.97
C LEU A 181 -3.17 -0.50 -15.07
N ILE A 182 -2.31 0.29 -14.43
CA ILE A 182 -1.35 -0.20 -13.45
C ILE A 182 -1.76 0.34 -12.08
N VAL A 183 -1.88 -0.54 -11.10
CA VAL A 183 -2.26 -0.21 -9.74
C VAL A 183 -1.16 -0.64 -8.77
N ASN A 184 -0.78 0.28 -7.88
CA ASN A 184 0.21 0.06 -6.83
C ASN A 184 -0.45 0.42 -5.50
N ALA A 185 -1.15 -0.52 -4.88
CA ALA A 185 -1.90 -0.34 -3.64
C ALA A 185 -1.13 -1.00 -2.48
N GLU A 186 -0.32 -0.22 -1.77
CA GLU A 186 0.48 -0.67 -0.61
C GLU A 186 0.24 0.18 0.63
#